data_f6dd75e8e48a7e189158e64bbe0ad832
#
_entry.id   f6dd75e8e48a7e189158e64bbe0ad832
#
_cell.length_a   1.000
_cell.length_b   1.000
_cell.length_c   1.000
_cell.angle_alpha   90.00
_cell.angle_beta   90.00
_cell.angle_gamma   90.00
#
_symmetry.space_group_name_H-M   'P 1'
#
loop_
_entity.id
_entity.type
_entity.pdbx_description
1 polymer ?
#
loop_
_entity_poly.entity_id
_entity_poly.type
_entity_poly.pdbx_seq_one_letter_code
_entity_poly.pdbx_strand_id
1 'polypeptide(L)'
;GDIDVSGERLSDDVEVETRDDDGNEEDDSDEELAVGHPQYPTDSDDFRRPHSDWAANGATTLFFRGATLYRMDGSAPAISNLLTVKGKIVGIGNDVVAPNDATIIDASGWHIMPGIIDAHSHLALDSINEGKVAISAECRIGDMIRPQDVGIWRAAAGGTTVVQSLHGSANPIGGQAATWELNYWEPSINDLLIEDAAQNIKFALGENVKQSNWASAWGKRFPNTRVGVDAVYRRAFMAAQDYRLQRELAEQGRWPDFVEDVRLEVLADILDNKIHIQCHSYRADELLMFLKVCADFGIERPTFQHVLEGYKVANEIAAAGAMASTFSDWWAYKYEVKDAIPWNVEILHKAGVIVSINSDSDEMIRRLNTEAAKAMLYGGLSYEDAMATCTINSAKQLRLADRLGSIEVGKYASLSVFDKHPLSNYARCVLTLSQGNIL
;
A
#
# COMPACT_ATOMS: atom_id res chain seq x y z
N GLY A 1 -51.14 -9.47 15.21
CA GLY A 1 -51.65 -9.26 13.89
C GLY A 1 -50.73 -9.97 12.91
N ASP A 2 -51.22 -11.07 12.34
CA ASP A 2 -50.49 -11.87 11.36
C ASP A 2 -50.40 -11.10 10.06
N ILE A 3 -49.17 -10.99 9.50
CA ILE A 3 -48.94 -10.50 8.16
C ILE A 3 -48.85 -11.72 7.25
N ASP A 4 -49.88 -11.88 6.41
CA ASP A 4 -49.93 -12.87 5.34
C ASP A 4 -49.01 -12.37 4.18
N VAL A 5 -47.94 -13.08 3.89
CA VAL A 5 -47.07 -12.84 2.74
C VAL A 5 -47.32 -13.95 1.73
N SER A 6 -48.36 -13.78 0.92
CA SER A 6 -48.55 -14.61 -0.28
C SER A 6 -47.60 -14.10 -1.39
N GLY A 7 -46.45 -14.74 -1.51
CA GLY A 7 -45.54 -14.53 -2.63
C GLY A 7 -45.97 -15.32 -3.84
N GLU A 8 -46.51 -14.67 -4.86
CA GLU A 8 -46.60 -15.25 -6.19
C GLU A 8 -45.20 -15.37 -6.80
N ARG A 9 -44.82 -16.60 -7.15
CA ARG A 9 -43.65 -16.85 -7.99
C ARG A 9 -43.98 -16.40 -9.41
N LEU A 10 -43.28 -15.34 -9.88
CA LEU A 10 -43.20 -15.07 -11.30
C LEU A 10 -42.27 -16.12 -11.91
N SER A 11 -42.74 -16.84 -12.91
CA SER A 11 -41.95 -17.80 -13.68
C SER A 11 -41.04 -17.02 -14.60
N ASP A 12 -39.72 -17.15 -14.40
CA ASP A 12 -38.71 -16.67 -15.32
C ASP A 12 -38.53 -17.71 -16.45
N ASP A 13 -39.36 -17.64 -17.46
CA ASP A 13 -39.05 -18.22 -18.79
C ASP A 13 -38.32 -17.13 -19.59
N VAL A 14 -37.01 -17.09 -19.48
CA VAL A 14 -36.16 -16.35 -20.41
C VAL A 14 -35.81 -17.32 -21.55
N GLU A 15 -36.51 -17.21 -22.66
CA GLU A 15 -36.10 -17.83 -23.91
C GLU A 15 -34.77 -17.22 -24.37
N VAL A 16 -33.71 -18.02 -24.33
CA VAL A 16 -32.44 -17.71 -24.96
C VAL A 16 -32.57 -18.07 -26.44
N GLU A 17 -32.78 -17.09 -27.29
CA GLU A 17 -32.63 -17.28 -28.72
C GLU A 17 -31.16 -17.60 -29.05
N THR A 18 -30.92 -18.84 -29.45
CA THR A 18 -29.69 -19.23 -30.14
C THR A 18 -29.80 -18.77 -31.59
N ARG A 19 -28.98 -17.80 -31.99
CA ARG A 19 -28.83 -17.46 -33.42
C ARG A 19 -27.95 -18.51 -34.06
N ASP A 20 -28.53 -19.17 -35.09
CA ASP A 20 -27.82 -20.02 -36.02
C ASP A 20 -26.99 -19.14 -36.98
N ASP A 21 -25.80 -19.65 -37.25
CA ASP A 21 -24.77 -19.07 -38.10
C ASP A 21 -25.13 -19.34 -39.57
N ASP A 22 -25.72 -18.36 -40.28
CA ASP A 22 -25.78 -18.40 -41.73
C ASP A 22 -25.46 -17.01 -42.28
N GLY A 23 -24.35 -16.99 -43.01
CA GLY A 23 -23.81 -15.81 -43.61
C GLY A 23 -24.69 -15.16 -44.66
N ASN A 24 -24.83 -13.85 -44.59
CA ASN A 24 -25.07 -12.98 -45.72
C ASN A 24 -24.45 -11.60 -45.47
N GLU A 25 -23.59 -11.22 -46.38
CA GLU A 25 -23.07 -9.86 -46.52
C GLU A 25 -24.22 -8.93 -46.88
N GLU A 26 -24.60 -8.00 -46.03
CA GLU A 26 -25.35 -6.82 -46.38
C GLU A 26 -24.62 -5.57 -45.89
N ASP A 27 -24.38 -4.73 -46.88
CA ASP A 27 -23.88 -3.37 -46.90
C ASP A 27 -24.59 -2.48 -45.87
N ASP A 28 -23.99 -2.26 -44.69
CA ASP A 28 -24.43 -1.25 -43.72
C ASP A 28 -23.39 -0.14 -43.71
N SER A 29 -23.72 0.92 -44.41
CA SER A 29 -23.12 2.23 -44.22
C SER A 29 -23.55 2.80 -42.87
N ASP A 30 -23.00 2.29 -41.77
CA ASP A 30 -23.04 2.93 -40.47
C ASP A 30 -22.10 4.13 -40.50
N GLU A 31 -22.67 5.32 -40.56
CA GLU A 31 -22.00 6.54 -40.14
C GLU A 31 -21.64 6.32 -38.65
N GLU A 32 -20.44 5.78 -38.41
CA GLU A 32 -19.80 5.85 -37.11
C GLU A 32 -19.77 7.32 -36.70
N LEU A 33 -20.64 7.67 -35.77
CA LEU A 33 -20.43 8.85 -34.93
C LEU A 33 -19.05 8.67 -34.33
N ALA A 34 -18.07 9.31 -34.95
CA ALA A 34 -16.72 9.40 -34.42
C ALA A 34 -16.80 10.16 -33.08
N VAL A 35 -17.14 9.44 -32.01
CA VAL A 35 -16.80 9.84 -30.68
C VAL A 35 -15.28 9.84 -30.71
N GLY A 36 -14.71 11.03 -30.86
CA GLY A 36 -13.27 11.19 -30.84
C GLY A 36 -12.74 10.60 -29.55
N HIS A 37 -12.30 9.36 -29.60
CA HIS A 37 -11.47 8.82 -28.55
C HIS A 37 -10.31 9.79 -28.39
N PRO A 38 -10.01 10.27 -27.19
CA PRO A 38 -8.82 11.04 -26.99
C PRO A 38 -7.68 10.24 -27.61
N GLN A 39 -7.04 10.81 -28.66
CA GLN A 39 -5.88 10.18 -29.25
C GLN A 39 -4.82 10.16 -28.17
N TYR A 40 -4.65 9.01 -27.53
CA TYR A 40 -3.50 8.78 -26.68
C TYR A 40 -2.26 8.91 -27.57
N PRO A 41 -1.22 9.63 -27.13
CA PRO A 41 0.03 9.68 -27.87
C PRO A 41 0.46 8.24 -28.14
N THR A 42 0.62 7.91 -29.44
CA THR A 42 1.06 6.57 -29.87
C THR A 42 2.56 6.41 -29.76
N ASP A 43 3.28 7.49 -29.46
CA ASP A 43 4.70 7.47 -29.22
C ASP A 43 4.94 7.29 -27.71
N SER A 44 5.47 6.13 -27.33
CA SER A 44 5.80 5.81 -25.94
C SER A 44 6.80 6.80 -25.32
N ASP A 45 7.54 7.54 -26.14
CA ASP A 45 8.47 8.55 -25.69
C ASP A 45 7.77 9.83 -25.20
N ASP A 46 6.56 10.15 -25.71
CA ASP A 46 5.81 11.32 -25.26
C ASP A 46 5.25 11.18 -23.85
N PHE A 47 4.94 9.97 -23.42
CA PHE A 47 4.53 9.72 -22.02
C PHE A 47 5.68 9.79 -21.02
N ARG A 48 6.91 9.70 -21.49
CA ARG A 48 8.13 9.64 -20.68
C ARG A 48 8.86 10.97 -20.57
N ARG A 49 8.35 12.04 -21.18
CA ARG A 49 9.00 13.35 -21.13
C ARG A 49 8.38 14.21 -20.03
N PRO A 50 9.19 14.76 -19.14
CA PRO A 50 8.71 15.78 -18.22
C PRO A 50 8.12 16.96 -19.00
N HIS A 51 6.91 17.36 -18.64
CA HIS A 51 6.19 18.46 -19.32
C HIS A 51 6.75 19.85 -19.00
N SER A 52 7.88 19.96 -18.32
CA SER A 52 8.49 21.22 -17.97
C SER A 52 9.96 21.26 -18.38
N ASP A 53 10.41 22.37 -18.96
CA ASP A 53 11.77 22.56 -19.43
C ASP A 53 12.82 22.34 -18.33
N TRP A 54 12.49 22.60 -17.08
CA TRP A 54 13.38 22.43 -15.94
C TRP A 54 13.51 20.95 -15.52
N ALA A 55 12.46 20.13 -15.66
CA ALA A 55 12.55 18.68 -15.44
C ALA A 55 13.38 18.00 -16.55
N ALA A 56 13.21 18.42 -17.80
CA ALA A 56 13.98 17.92 -18.94
C ALA A 56 15.49 18.23 -18.83
N ASN A 57 15.88 19.26 -18.09
CA ASN A 57 17.27 19.67 -17.93
C ASN A 57 18.03 18.94 -16.81
N GLY A 58 17.44 17.91 -16.18
CA GLY A 58 18.08 17.13 -15.10
C GLY A 58 18.45 18.00 -13.90
N ALA A 59 17.58 18.95 -13.54
CA ALA A 59 17.83 19.87 -12.43
C ALA A 59 18.00 19.09 -11.12
N THR A 60 19.21 19.13 -10.57
CA THR A 60 19.55 18.46 -9.30
C THR A 60 19.39 19.36 -8.08
N THR A 61 19.20 20.67 -8.31
CA THR A 61 19.02 21.69 -7.28
C THR A 61 17.73 22.46 -7.54
N LEU A 62 16.72 22.27 -6.68
CA LEU A 62 15.42 22.92 -6.78
C LEU A 62 15.19 23.83 -5.58
N PHE A 63 14.73 25.03 -5.84
CA PHE A 63 14.37 26.01 -4.82
C PHE A 63 12.90 26.41 -4.96
N PHE A 64 12.08 25.92 -4.04
CA PHE A 64 10.67 26.30 -3.95
C PHE A 64 10.54 27.57 -3.10
N ARG A 65 10.00 28.61 -3.69
CA ARG A 65 9.85 29.90 -3.02
C ARG A 65 8.42 30.13 -2.58
N GLY A 66 8.24 30.37 -1.27
CA GLY A 66 6.99 30.89 -0.71
C GLY A 66 5.82 29.90 -0.67
N ALA A 67 6.10 28.60 -0.59
CA ALA A 67 5.07 27.56 -0.44
C ALA A 67 4.56 27.44 1.01
N THR A 68 3.32 27.02 1.20
CA THR A 68 2.84 26.54 2.49
C THR A 68 3.35 25.12 2.71
N LEU A 69 4.23 24.92 3.71
CA LEU A 69 4.83 23.62 4.01
C LEU A 69 4.09 22.92 5.15
N TYR A 70 3.70 21.67 4.92
CA TYR A 70 3.16 20.73 5.93
C TYR A 70 4.26 19.71 6.25
N ARG A 71 5.06 19.98 7.28
CA ARG A 71 6.33 19.29 7.49
C ARG A 71 6.19 17.89 8.08
N MET A 72 5.10 17.59 8.77
CA MET A 72 4.88 16.30 9.46
C MET A 72 5.97 15.96 10.50
N ASP A 73 6.62 16.97 11.04
CA ASP A 73 7.64 16.90 12.11
C ASP A 73 7.13 17.41 13.46
N GLY A 74 5.82 17.69 13.55
CA GLY A 74 5.16 18.27 14.73
C GLY A 74 5.09 19.79 14.72
N SER A 75 5.67 20.46 13.71
CA SER A 75 5.54 21.92 13.54
C SER A 75 4.25 22.30 12.81
N ALA A 76 3.68 23.46 13.14
CA ALA A 76 2.54 24.01 12.41
C ALA A 76 2.92 24.36 10.96
N PRO A 77 1.97 24.30 10.01
CA PRO A 77 2.20 24.72 8.64
C PRO A 77 2.59 26.20 8.58
N ALA A 78 3.53 26.51 7.70
CA ALA A 78 3.99 27.87 7.52
C ALA A 78 4.39 28.13 6.07
N ILE A 79 4.25 29.39 5.62
CA ILE A 79 4.82 29.83 4.35
C ILE A 79 6.32 29.91 4.50
N SER A 80 7.05 29.19 3.65
CA SER A 80 8.50 29.05 3.75
C SER A 80 9.12 28.71 2.40
N ASN A 81 10.44 28.92 2.29
CA ASN A 81 11.22 28.40 1.19
C ASN A 81 11.69 26.98 1.51
N LEU A 82 11.88 26.19 0.46
CA LEU A 82 12.40 24.82 0.54
C LEU A 82 13.50 24.65 -0.52
N LEU A 83 14.68 24.21 -0.11
CA LEU A 83 15.81 23.93 -0.98
C LEU A 83 16.10 22.43 -0.98
N THR A 84 16.15 21.84 -2.17
CA THR A 84 16.58 20.46 -2.37
C THR A 84 17.83 20.40 -3.25
N VAL A 85 18.74 19.50 -2.93
CA VAL A 85 19.97 19.29 -3.70
C VAL A 85 20.23 17.79 -3.81
N LYS A 86 20.39 17.29 -5.02
CA LYS A 86 20.70 15.89 -5.31
C LYS A 86 19.77 14.92 -4.55
N GLY A 87 18.47 15.18 -4.63
CA GLY A 87 17.47 14.33 -4.02
C GLY A 87 17.30 14.47 -2.50
N LYS A 88 17.99 15.39 -1.84
CA LYS A 88 17.91 15.63 -0.40
C LYS A 88 17.37 17.02 -0.09
N ILE A 89 16.62 17.13 0.99
CA ILE A 89 16.23 18.41 1.57
C ILE A 89 17.45 18.98 2.31
N VAL A 90 17.89 20.17 1.92
CA VAL A 90 19.09 20.82 2.50
C VAL A 90 18.80 22.14 3.20
N GLY A 91 17.62 22.74 2.97
CA GLY A 91 17.24 23.98 3.61
C GLY A 91 15.73 24.19 3.68
N ILE A 92 15.25 24.69 4.82
CA ILE A 92 13.85 25.03 5.08
C ILE A 92 13.86 26.33 5.88
N GLY A 93 13.19 27.36 5.40
CA GLY A 93 13.12 28.64 6.11
C GLY A 93 13.08 29.84 5.15
N ASN A 94 12.56 30.97 5.62
CA ASN A 94 12.49 32.20 4.83
C ASN A 94 13.87 32.83 4.60
N ASP A 95 14.85 32.44 5.38
CA ASP A 95 16.25 32.85 5.30
C ASP A 95 17.08 32.00 4.34
N VAL A 96 16.53 30.89 3.84
CA VAL A 96 17.20 30.05 2.84
C VAL A 96 17.23 30.79 1.51
N VAL A 97 18.44 30.91 0.95
CA VAL A 97 18.70 31.57 -0.32
C VAL A 97 18.95 30.55 -1.43
N ALA A 98 18.38 30.79 -2.59
CA ALA A 98 18.62 29.95 -3.76
C ALA A 98 20.11 30.04 -4.20
N PRO A 99 20.79 28.88 -4.36
CA PRO A 99 22.10 28.86 -5.04
C PRO A 99 22.00 29.37 -6.49
N ASN A 100 23.11 29.82 -7.05
CA ASN A 100 23.14 30.38 -8.41
C ASN A 100 22.76 29.37 -9.50
N ASP A 101 22.95 28.07 -9.24
CA ASP A 101 22.65 26.94 -10.11
C ASP A 101 21.28 26.32 -9.83
N ALA A 102 20.49 26.87 -8.91
CA ALA A 102 19.19 26.35 -8.57
C ALA A 102 18.12 26.71 -9.61
N THR A 103 17.29 25.73 -9.96
CA THR A 103 16.02 26.00 -10.62
C THR A 103 15.04 26.56 -9.62
N ILE A 104 14.62 27.80 -9.83
CA ILE A 104 13.70 28.50 -8.93
C ILE A 104 12.28 28.23 -9.38
N ILE A 105 11.49 27.66 -8.47
CA ILE A 105 10.07 27.39 -8.64
C ILE A 105 9.29 28.37 -7.76
N ASP A 106 8.52 29.28 -8.37
CA ASP A 106 7.60 30.12 -7.62
C ASP A 106 6.41 29.28 -7.16
N ALA A 107 6.45 28.88 -5.90
CA ALA A 107 5.42 28.07 -5.25
C ALA A 107 4.45 28.89 -4.40
N SER A 108 4.38 30.20 -4.64
CA SER A 108 3.48 31.10 -3.92
C SER A 108 2.01 30.66 -4.11
N GLY A 109 1.34 30.38 -3.00
CA GLY A 109 -0.02 29.82 -2.99
C GLY A 109 -0.11 28.31 -3.18
N TRP A 110 1.01 27.63 -3.38
CA TRP A 110 1.05 26.17 -3.40
C TRP A 110 1.25 25.59 -2.00
N HIS A 111 0.86 24.33 -1.86
CA HIS A 111 0.92 23.56 -0.64
C HIS A 111 1.83 22.35 -0.84
N ILE A 112 2.90 22.24 -0.07
CA ILE A 112 3.84 21.14 -0.15
C ILE A 112 3.73 20.27 1.11
N MET A 113 3.53 18.97 0.90
CA MET A 113 3.57 17.96 1.94
C MET A 113 4.61 16.87 1.58
N PRO A 114 5.02 16.01 2.52
CA PRO A 114 5.81 14.84 2.18
C PRO A 114 5.09 14.02 1.12
N GLY A 115 5.83 13.37 0.24
CA GLY A 115 5.28 12.46 -0.73
C GLY A 115 4.37 11.42 -0.09
N ILE A 116 3.25 11.16 -0.72
CA ILE A 116 2.29 10.15 -0.23
C ILE A 116 2.94 8.78 -0.30
N ILE A 117 2.76 7.99 0.75
CA ILE A 117 3.26 6.62 0.89
C ILE A 117 2.08 5.67 1.04
N ASP A 118 1.93 4.76 0.10
CA ASP A 118 0.93 3.70 0.18
C ASP A 118 1.53 2.42 0.78
N ALA A 119 1.17 2.13 2.02
CA ALA A 119 1.71 0.98 2.75
C ALA A 119 1.08 -0.37 2.35
N HIS A 120 0.14 -0.38 1.40
CA HIS A 120 -0.46 -1.60 0.83
C HIS A 120 -0.95 -1.35 -0.59
N SER A 121 -0.21 -1.85 -1.55
CA SER A 121 -0.52 -1.72 -2.97
C SER A 121 -0.35 -3.05 -3.71
N HIS A 122 -1.04 -3.16 -4.84
CA HIS A 122 -0.85 -4.19 -5.86
C HIS A 122 -0.51 -3.58 -7.21
N LEU A 123 -0.08 -2.32 -7.20
CA LEU A 123 0.28 -1.55 -8.38
C LEU A 123 1.37 -2.25 -9.20
N ALA A 124 1.23 -2.21 -10.52
CA ALA A 124 2.18 -2.74 -11.49
C ALA A 124 2.40 -4.27 -11.38
N LEU A 125 1.43 -5.02 -10.89
CA LEU A 125 1.48 -6.47 -10.73
C LEU A 125 0.40 -7.16 -11.57
N ASP A 126 0.78 -8.12 -12.40
CA ASP A 126 -0.18 -8.93 -13.17
C ASP A 126 -0.84 -10.02 -12.32
N SER A 127 -0.11 -10.54 -11.36
CA SER A 127 -0.58 -11.59 -10.46
C SER A 127 0.01 -11.40 -9.06
N ILE A 128 -0.82 -11.59 -8.05
CA ILE A 128 -0.48 -11.29 -6.67
C ILE A 128 -0.55 -12.49 -5.73
N ASN A 129 -1.03 -13.66 -6.20
CA ASN A 129 -1.24 -14.81 -5.32
C ASN A 129 -0.61 -16.09 -5.84
N GLU A 130 0.14 -16.79 -4.97
CA GLU A 130 0.51 -18.19 -5.14
C GLU A 130 -0.35 -19.05 -4.21
N GLY A 131 -1.66 -19.18 -4.55
CA GLY A 131 -2.71 -19.63 -3.63
C GLY A 131 -2.84 -21.13 -3.40
N LYS A 132 -2.14 -22.00 -4.15
CA LYS A 132 -2.31 -23.46 -4.06
C LYS A 132 -1.73 -24.09 -2.80
N VAL A 133 -0.81 -23.43 -2.13
CA VAL A 133 -0.17 -23.87 -0.89
C VAL A 133 -0.61 -22.97 0.28
N ALA A 134 -0.52 -23.46 1.51
CA ALA A 134 -0.82 -22.65 2.69
C ALA A 134 0.30 -21.66 3.04
N ILE A 135 1.53 -21.99 2.66
CA ILE A 135 2.74 -21.24 2.96
C ILE A 135 3.53 -21.09 1.66
N SER A 136 3.74 -19.86 1.23
CA SER A 136 4.53 -19.48 0.05
C SER A 136 5.56 -18.39 0.42
N ALA A 137 6.16 -18.50 1.61
CA ALA A 137 7.07 -17.48 2.16
C ALA A 137 8.31 -17.23 1.29
N GLU A 138 8.73 -18.22 0.50
CA GLU A 138 9.82 -18.14 -0.46
C GLU A 138 9.53 -17.29 -1.70
N CYS A 139 8.24 -17.05 -2.01
CA CYS A 139 7.85 -16.22 -3.15
C CYS A 139 8.12 -14.73 -2.86
N ARG A 140 8.56 -14.00 -3.88
CA ARG A 140 8.90 -12.57 -3.77
C ARG A 140 8.08 -11.78 -4.77
N ILE A 141 7.25 -10.87 -4.27
CA ILE A 141 6.40 -10.06 -5.14
C ILE A 141 7.19 -9.05 -5.97
N GLY A 142 8.34 -8.62 -5.46
CA GLY A 142 9.24 -7.69 -6.15
C GLY A 142 9.73 -8.20 -7.51
N ASP A 143 9.82 -9.52 -7.69
CA ASP A 143 10.28 -10.13 -8.94
C ASP A 143 9.26 -9.99 -10.08
N MET A 144 8.03 -9.57 -9.78
CA MET A 144 6.91 -9.47 -10.74
C MET A 144 6.42 -8.05 -11.00
N ILE A 145 7.06 -7.04 -10.45
CA ILE A 145 6.70 -5.63 -10.68
C ILE A 145 7.11 -5.23 -12.10
N ARG A 146 6.19 -4.58 -12.81
CA ARG A 146 6.41 -4.05 -14.18
C ARG A 146 6.72 -2.56 -14.14
N PRO A 147 7.98 -2.14 -14.35
CA PRO A 147 8.38 -0.73 -14.25
C PRO A 147 7.68 0.20 -15.25
N GLN A 148 7.17 -0.34 -16.36
CA GLN A 148 6.51 0.42 -17.43
C GLN A 148 4.98 0.48 -17.28
N ASP A 149 4.44 0.04 -16.14
CA ASP A 149 3.00 0.06 -15.93
C ASP A 149 2.47 1.51 -15.84
N VAL A 150 1.42 1.80 -16.62
CA VAL A 150 0.80 3.14 -16.64
C VAL A 150 0.23 3.55 -15.28
N GLY A 151 -0.09 2.58 -14.42
CA GLY A 151 -0.54 2.82 -13.06
C GLY A 151 0.49 3.59 -12.22
N ILE A 152 1.79 3.38 -12.46
CA ILE A 152 2.88 4.12 -11.80
C ILE A 152 2.74 5.62 -12.07
N TRP A 153 2.58 5.98 -13.33
CA TRP A 153 2.38 7.38 -13.73
C TRP A 153 1.09 7.97 -13.13
N ARG A 154 -0.02 7.21 -13.15
CA ARG A 154 -1.30 7.65 -12.57
C ARG A 154 -1.20 7.87 -11.07
N ALA A 155 -0.52 6.99 -10.35
CA ALA A 155 -0.31 7.11 -8.91
C ALA A 155 0.59 8.32 -8.58
N ALA A 156 1.68 8.49 -9.33
CA ALA A 156 2.58 9.65 -9.20
C ALA A 156 1.84 10.96 -9.47
N ALA A 157 0.96 11.01 -10.49
CA ALA A 157 0.13 12.19 -10.77
C ALA A 157 -0.83 12.54 -9.63
N GLY A 158 -1.11 11.62 -8.71
CA GLY A 158 -1.86 11.84 -7.47
C GLY A 158 -1.01 12.27 -6.27
N GLY A 159 0.31 12.34 -6.43
CA GLY A 159 1.25 12.69 -5.36
C GLY A 159 1.83 11.48 -4.61
N THR A 160 1.55 10.25 -5.03
CA THR A 160 2.16 9.06 -4.44
C THR A 160 3.61 8.93 -4.91
N THR A 161 4.52 8.69 -3.98
CA THR A 161 5.96 8.60 -4.25
C THR A 161 6.55 7.24 -3.90
N VAL A 162 5.97 6.55 -2.92
CA VAL A 162 6.46 5.26 -2.43
C VAL A 162 5.28 4.32 -2.23
N VAL A 163 5.46 3.06 -2.58
CA VAL A 163 4.50 1.99 -2.34
C VAL A 163 5.14 0.77 -1.71
N GLN A 164 4.38 0.03 -0.93
CA GLN A 164 4.70 -1.34 -0.58
C GLN A 164 3.79 -2.28 -1.36
N SER A 165 4.36 -3.02 -2.32
CA SER A 165 3.65 -4.08 -3.02
C SER A 165 3.65 -5.35 -2.18
N LEU A 166 2.46 -5.86 -1.91
CA LEU A 166 2.23 -7.03 -1.08
C LEU A 166 1.77 -8.22 -1.93
N HIS A 167 2.14 -9.42 -1.51
CA HIS A 167 1.46 -10.65 -1.96
C HIS A 167 -0.02 -10.56 -1.59
N GLY A 168 -0.91 -11.08 -2.41
CA GLY A 168 -2.32 -11.14 -2.10
C GLY A 168 -2.64 -11.98 -0.86
N SER A 169 -3.90 -11.96 -0.42
CA SER A 169 -4.30 -12.58 0.86
C SER A 169 -4.85 -14.02 0.72
N ALA A 170 -4.44 -14.75 -0.30
CA ALA A 170 -4.92 -16.12 -0.51
C ALA A 170 -4.35 -17.15 0.50
N ASN A 171 -3.18 -16.90 1.08
CA ASN A 171 -2.44 -17.81 1.93
C ASN A 171 -2.41 -17.32 3.38
N PRO A 172 -2.50 -18.19 4.40
CA PRO A 172 -2.17 -17.79 5.77
C PRO A 172 -0.78 -17.15 5.87
N ILE A 173 0.23 -17.75 5.22
CA ILE A 173 1.57 -17.19 5.05
C ILE A 173 1.83 -17.08 3.55
N GLY A 174 1.82 -15.85 3.06
CA GLY A 174 2.06 -15.50 1.66
C GLY A 174 3.53 -15.19 1.38
N GLY A 175 3.78 -14.45 0.29
CA GLY A 175 5.11 -14.09 -0.16
C GLY A 175 5.66 -12.81 0.45
N GLN A 176 6.97 -12.59 0.23
CA GLN A 176 7.70 -11.41 0.64
C GLN A 176 7.26 -10.20 -0.17
N ALA A 177 7.15 -9.06 0.51
CA ALA A 177 6.78 -7.77 -0.06
C ALA A 177 7.98 -7.05 -0.71
N ALA A 178 7.67 -6.02 -1.50
CA ALA A 178 8.66 -5.09 -2.02
C ALA A 178 8.25 -3.66 -1.69
N THR A 179 9.19 -2.85 -1.19
CA THR A 179 9.01 -1.43 -0.98
C THR A 179 9.84 -0.67 -2.01
N TRP A 180 9.17 0.18 -2.80
CA TRP A 180 9.80 0.80 -3.95
C TRP A 180 9.24 2.20 -4.24
N GLU A 181 9.99 2.96 -5.01
CA GLU A 181 9.63 4.33 -5.39
C GLU A 181 8.93 4.39 -6.73
N LEU A 182 7.95 5.27 -6.82
CA LEU A 182 7.30 5.56 -8.08
C LEU A 182 8.18 6.49 -8.91
N ASN A 183 9.08 5.90 -9.70
CA ASN A 183 9.86 6.61 -10.68
C ASN A 183 9.60 6.01 -12.06
N TYR A 184 8.68 6.59 -12.80
CA TYR A 184 8.26 6.09 -14.10
C TYR A 184 9.37 6.10 -15.17
N TRP A 185 10.45 6.82 -14.91
CA TRP A 185 11.56 6.95 -15.85
C TRP A 185 12.56 5.81 -15.79
N GLU A 186 12.53 5.01 -14.73
CA GLU A 186 13.48 3.93 -14.55
C GLU A 186 13.05 2.67 -15.31
N PRO A 187 13.97 2.08 -16.09
CA PRO A 187 13.63 0.93 -16.94
C PRO A 187 13.58 -0.41 -16.19
N SER A 188 14.16 -0.47 -15.00
CA SER A 188 14.33 -1.68 -14.22
C SER A 188 13.75 -1.57 -12.83
N ILE A 189 13.11 -2.63 -12.35
CA ILE A 189 12.62 -2.69 -10.97
C ILE A 189 13.75 -2.56 -9.94
N ASN A 190 14.95 -3.03 -10.25
CA ASN A 190 16.07 -2.91 -9.34
C ASN A 190 16.45 -1.45 -9.06
N ASP A 191 16.18 -0.54 -10.00
CA ASP A 191 16.44 0.89 -9.84
C ASP A 191 15.29 1.60 -9.08
N LEU A 192 14.14 0.94 -8.94
CA LEU A 192 12.98 1.42 -8.20
C LEU A 192 12.95 0.94 -6.75
N LEU A 193 13.52 -0.23 -6.45
CA LEU A 193 13.54 -0.75 -5.10
C LEU A 193 14.30 0.19 -4.16
N ILE A 194 13.72 0.49 -3.01
CA ILE A 194 14.41 1.29 -1.98
C ILE A 194 15.50 0.42 -1.36
N GLU A 195 16.76 0.83 -1.57
CA GLU A 195 17.92 0.18 -0.98
C GLU A 195 17.79 0.15 0.55
N ASP A 196 18.13 -0.98 1.16
CA ASP A 196 18.03 -1.20 2.61
C ASP A 196 16.63 -0.96 3.22
N ALA A 197 15.57 -1.02 2.41
CA ALA A 197 14.23 -1.06 2.98
C ALA A 197 14.04 -2.30 3.85
N ALA A 198 13.37 -2.11 4.99
CA ALA A 198 13.06 -3.23 5.86
C ALA A 198 12.23 -4.28 5.11
N GLN A 199 12.62 -5.54 5.23
CA GLN A 199 11.91 -6.62 4.57
C GLN A 199 10.57 -6.90 5.26
N ASN A 200 9.57 -7.16 4.44
CA ASN A 200 8.21 -7.44 4.90
C ASN A 200 7.66 -8.69 4.21
N ILE A 201 6.67 -9.31 4.83
CA ILE A 201 6.00 -10.49 4.29
C ILE A 201 4.50 -10.41 4.53
N LYS A 202 3.71 -10.87 3.55
CA LYS A 202 2.25 -10.90 3.68
C LYS A 202 1.78 -12.13 4.43
N PHE A 203 1.02 -11.90 5.49
CA PHE A 203 0.19 -12.91 6.16
C PHE A 203 -1.28 -12.59 5.92
N ALA A 204 -2.16 -13.54 6.17
CA ALA A 204 -3.59 -13.29 6.04
C ALA A 204 -4.45 -14.15 6.96
N LEU A 205 -5.49 -13.52 7.47
CA LEU A 205 -6.58 -14.06 8.26
C LEU A 205 -7.87 -14.07 7.43
N GLY A 206 -8.96 -14.43 8.04
CA GLY A 206 -10.29 -14.28 7.49
C GLY A 206 -10.71 -15.35 6.51
N GLU A 207 -11.71 -14.99 5.71
CA GLU A 207 -12.29 -15.93 4.74
C GLU A 207 -11.45 -16.14 3.49
N ASN A 208 -10.53 -15.22 3.20
CA ASN A 208 -9.69 -15.31 2.01
C ASN A 208 -8.77 -16.53 2.04
N VAL A 209 -8.28 -16.94 3.21
CA VAL A 209 -7.31 -18.03 3.35
C VAL A 209 -7.94 -19.40 3.52
N LYS A 210 -9.22 -19.47 3.89
CA LYS A 210 -9.94 -20.75 4.08
C LYS A 210 -10.49 -21.26 2.75
N GLN A 211 -10.24 -22.53 2.48
CA GLN A 211 -10.61 -23.15 1.20
C GLN A 211 -12.10 -23.46 1.05
N SER A 212 -12.87 -23.38 2.13
CA SER A 212 -14.32 -23.64 2.08
C SER A 212 -15.11 -22.66 1.20
N ASN A 213 -14.55 -21.47 0.92
CA ASN A 213 -15.17 -20.46 0.06
C ASN A 213 -14.67 -20.49 -1.39
N TRP A 214 -13.65 -21.29 -1.70
CA TRP A 214 -13.05 -21.32 -3.02
C TRP A 214 -13.80 -22.26 -3.94
N ALA A 215 -13.89 -21.93 -5.22
CA ALA A 215 -14.47 -22.81 -6.22
C ALA A 215 -13.66 -24.13 -6.30
N SER A 216 -14.36 -25.23 -6.59
CA SER A 216 -13.75 -26.57 -6.65
C SER A 216 -12.62 -26.69 -7.69
N ALA A 217 -12.64 -25.85 -8.72
CA ALA A 217 -11.59 -25.79 -9.76
C ALA A 217 -10.21 -25.41 -9.22
N TRP A 218 -10.12 -24.73 -8.08
CA TRP A 218 -8.86 -24.32 -7.47
C TRP A 218 -8.18 -25.40 -6.61
N GLY A 219 -8.83 -26.56 -6.48
CA GLY A 219 -8.37 -27.64 -5.61
C GLY A 219 -8.75 -27.40 -4.15
N LYS A 220 -8.32 -28.31 -3.28
CA LYS A 220 -8.54 -28.23 -1.83
C LYS A 220 -7.21 -28.31 -1.11
N ARG A 221 -6.99 -27.41 -0.17
CA ARG A 221 -5.84 -27.44 0.74
C ARG A 221 -6.25 -27.10 2.17
N PHE A 222 -5.39 -27.40 3.12
CA PHE A 222 -5.50 -26.89 4.49
C PHE A 222 -5.00 -25.43 4.53
N PRO A 223 -5.65 -24.50 5.30
CA PRO A 223 -6.82 -24.73 6.14
C PRO A 223 -8.13 -24.68 5.32
N ASN A 224 -9.08 -25.55 5.65
CA ASN A 224 -10.39 -25.52 5.04
C ASN A 224 -11.32 -24.48 5.67
N THR A 225 -11.15 -24.21 6.96
CA THR A 225 -11.93 -23.25 7.74
C THR A 225 -11.01 -22.38 8.61
N ARG A 226 -11.58 -21.36 9.28
CA ARG A 226 -10.84 -20.50 10.23
C ARG A 226 -10.15 -21.28 11.35
N VAL A 227 -10.72 -22.39 11.79
CA VAL A 227 -10.15 -23.26 12.85
C VAL A 227 -8.72 -23.72 12.52
N GLY A 228 -8.42 -23.93 11.23
CA GLY A 228 -7.10 -24.38 10.79
C GLY A 228 -6.06 -23.26 10.67
N VAL A 229 -6.43 -21.98 10.71
CA VAL A 229 -5.51 -20.86 10.42
C VAL A 229 -4.45 -20.73 11.52
N ASP A 230 -4.85 -20.71 12.79
CA ASP A 230 -3.90 -20.67 13.93
C ASP A 230 -2.91 -21.85 13.88
N ALA A 231 -3.43 -23.05 13.53
CA ALA A 231 -2.58 -24.23 13.42
C ALA A 231 -1.53 -24.12 12.30
N VAL A 232 -1.81 -23.44 11.18
CA VAL A 232 -0.81 -23.16 10.13
C VAL A 232 0.32 -22.32 10.71
N TYR A 233 0.01 -21.22 11.38
CA TYR A 233 1.03 -20.33 11.94
C TYR A 233 1.91 -21.05 12.95
N ARG A 234 1.30 -21.72 13.92
CA ARG A 234 2.06 -22.42 14.98
C ARG A 234 2.96 -23.51 14.42
N ARG A 235 2.45 -24.32 13.48
CA ARG A 235 3.26 -25.36 12.84
C ARG A 235 4.42 -24.79 12.03
N ALA A 236 4.18 -23.69 11.32
CA ALA A 236 5.22 -22.99 10.55
C ALA A 236 6.34 -22.46 11.45
N PHE A 237 5.96 -21.75 12.52
CA PHE A 237 6.95 -21.18 13.44
C PHE A 237 7.67 -22.23 14.30
N MET A 238 6.99 -23.31 14.70
CA MET A 238 7.69 -24.45 15.33
C MET A 238 8.73 -25.08 14.42
N ALA A 239 8.37 -25.31 13.14
CA ALA A 239 9.34 -25.83 12.16
C ALA A 239 10.50 -24.86 11.93
N ALA A 240 10.24 -23.55 11.94
CA ALA A 240 11.30 -22.53 11.83
C ALA A 240 12.21 -22.50 13.07
N GLN A 241 11.67 -22.72 14.28
CA GLN A 241 12.48 -22.84 15.50
C GLN A 241 13.42 -24.05 15.43
N ASP A 242 12.91 -25.21 14.99
CA ASP A 242 13.72 -26.41 14.81
C ASP A 242 14.80 -26.21 13.72
N TYR A 243 14.45 -25.55 12.63
CA TYR A 243 15.37 -25.20 11.54
C TYR A 243 16.50 -24.28 12.03
N ARG A 244 16.19 -23.24 12.80
CA ARG A 244 17.18 -22.34 13.39
C ARG A 244 18.18 -23.10 14.26
N LEU A 245 17.70 -24.00 15.12
CA LEU A 245 18.56 -24.82 15.95
C LEU A 245 19.49 -25.71 15.11
N GLN A 246 18.96 -26.34 14.06
CA GLN A 246 19.77 -27.19 13.15
C GLN A 246 20.84 -26.36 12.43
N ARG A 247 20.48 -25.14 11.94
CA ARG A 247 21.42 -24.20 11.30
C ARG A 247 22.54 -23.80 12.26
N GLU A 248 22.22 -23.41 13.47
CA GLU A 248 23.21 -23.07 14.51
C GLU A 248 24.15 -24.24 14.83
N LEU A 249 23.62 -25.47 14.92
CA LEU A 249 24.43 -26.67 15.14
C LEU A 249 25.33 -26.99 13.93
N ALA A 250 24.86 -26.75 12.71
CA ALA A 250 25.64 -26.91 11.50
C ALA A 250 26.81 -25.92 11.43
N GLU A 251 26.58 -24.66 11.73
CA GLU A 251 27.60 -23.62 11.83
C GLU A 251 28.71 -23.99 12.85
N GLN A 252 28.33 -24.70 13.92
CA GLN A 252 29.27 -25.22 14.91
C GLN A 252 29.94 -26.55 14.50
N GLY A 253 29.65 -27.08 13.29
CA GLY A 253 30.14 -28.38 12.83
C GLY A 253 29.52 -29.59 13.54
N ARG A 254 28.40 -29.40 14.23
CA ARG A 254 27.69 -30.42 15.01
C ARG A 254 26.51 -31.08 14.27
N TRP A 255 26.14 -30.55 13.10
CA TRP A 255 25.06 -31.06 12.26
C TRP A 255 25.53 -31.11 10.78
N PRO A 256 26.30 -32.14 10.37
CA PRO A 256 26.91 -32.18 9.02
C PRO A 256 25.92 -32.37 7.88
N ASP A 257 24.72 -32.88 8.17
CA ASP A 257 23.67 -33.18 7.19
C ASP A 257 22.64 -32.04 7.07
N PHE A 258 22.96 -30.81 7.52
CA PHE A 258 22.06 -29.65 7.38
C PHE A 258 21.83 -29.34 5.90
N VAL A 259 20.57 -29.19 5.54
CA VAL A 259 20.13 -28.78 4.20
C VAL A 259 19.35 -27.47 4.33
N GLU A 260 19.76 -26.48 3.55
CA GLU A 260 19.03 -25.21 3.46
C GLU A 260 17.64 -25.41 2.87
N ASP A 261 16.64 -24.79 3.51
CA ASP A 261 15.27 -24.71 3.04
C ASP A 261 14.87 -23.23 2.96
N VAL A 262 14.71 -22.74 1.73
CA VAL A 262 14.46 -21.31 1.45
C VAL A 262 13.18 -20.77 2.13
N ARG A 263 12.18 -21.61 2.35
CA ARG A 263 10.95 -21.25 3.06
C ARG A 263 11.20 -21.12 4.56
N LEU A 264 11.88 -22.10 5.13
CA LEU A 264 12.21 -22.12 6.55
C LEU A 264 13.20 -21.01 6.92
N GLU A 265 14.10 -20.63 6.00
CA GLU A 265 15.00 -19.49 6.17
C GLU A 265 14.21 -18.20 6.37
N VAL A 266 13.23 -17.92 5.49
CA VAL A 266 12.35 -16.73 5.62
C VAL A 266 11.55 -16.77 6.93
N LEU A 267 11.02 -17.92 7.31
CA LEU A 267 10.28 -18.07 8.57
C LEU A 267 11.19 -17.89 9.80
N ALA A 268 12.43 -18.32 9.73
CA ALA A 268 13.44 -18.10 10.76
C ALA A 268 13.78 -16.60 10.89
N ASP A 269 13.91 -15.88 9.79
CA ASP A 269 14.16 -14.44 9.78
C ASP A 269 12.96 -13.63 10.33
N ILE A 270 11.74 -14.14 10.19
CA ILE A 270 10.57 -13.57 10.91
C ILE A 270 10.74 -13.73 12.43
N LEU A 271 11.13 -14.90 12.90
CA LEU A 271 11.36 -15.16 14.33
C LEU A 271 12.55 -14.36 14.90
N ASP A 272 13.50 -13.97 14.05
CA ASP A 272 14.61 -13.08 14.37
C ASP A 272 14.22 -11.58 14.29
N ASN A 273 12.97 -11.27 13.95
CA ASN A 273 12.46 -9.91 13.70
C ASN A 273 13.24 -9.13 12.62
N LYS A 274 13.85 -9.84 11.65
CA LYS A 274 14.48 -9.26 10.46
C LYS A 274 13.45 -9.00 9.36
N ILE A 275 12.44 -9.88 9.25
CA ILE A 275 11.32 -9.74 8.32
C ILE A 275 10.05 -9.42 9.12
N HIS A 276 9.33 -8.37 8.71
CA HIS A 276 8.17 -7.85 9.42
C HIS A 276 6.86 -8.29 8.78
N ILE A 277 5.89 -8.65 9.61
CA ILE A 277 4.61 -9.19 9.13
C ILE A 277 3.63 -8.07 8.79
N GLN A 278 3.06 -8.16 7.59
CA GLN A 278 1.92 -7.39 7.08
C GLN A 278 0.72 -8.32 7.01
N CYS A 279 -0.20 -8.25 7.97
CA CYS A 279 -1.26 -9.25 8.15
C CYS A 279 -2.63 -8.75 7.70
N HIS A 280 -3.12 -9.24 6.55
CA HIS A 280 -4.51 -9.03 6.14
C HIS A 280 -5.48 -9.53 7.22
N SER A 281 -6.42 -8.68 7.63
CA SER A 281 -7.30 -8.96 8.76
C SER A 281 -8.55 -8.11 8.72
N TYR A 282 -9.66 -8.65 9.25
CA TYR A 282 -10.91 -7.91 9.41
C TYR A 282 -11.46 -8.02 10.83
N ARG A 283 -11.63 -9.24 11.34
CA ARG A 283 -12.39 -9.55 12.54
C ARG A 283 -11.57 -9.41 13.81
N ALA A 284 -12.20 -8.87 14.86
CA ALA A 284 -11.57 -8.65 16.16
C ALA A 284 -11.06 -9.93 16.82
N ASP A 285 -11.81 -11.03 16.75
CA ASP A 285 -11.41 -12.32 17.34
C ASP A 285 -10.16 -12.90 16.65
N GLU A 286 -10.03 -12.74 15.33
CA GLU A 286 -8.86 -13.20 14.58
C GLU A 286 -7.63 -12.30 14.84
N LEU A 287 -7.84 -10.98 15.01
CA LEU A 287 -6.78 -10.06 15.42
C LEU A 287 -6.19 -10.49 16.78
N LEU A 288 -7.02 -10.74 17.78
CA LEU A 288 -6.59 -11.20 19.10
C LEU A 288 -5.87 -12.55 19.05
N MET A 289 -6.38 -13.49 18.25
CA MET A 289 -5.73 -14.78 18.03
C MET A 289 -4.32 -14.60 17.46
N PHE A 290 -4.17 -13.74 16.46
CA PHE A 290 -2.87 -13.52 15.82
C PHE A 290 -1.88 -12.78 16.74
N LEU A 291 -2.35 -11.79 17.51
CA LEU A 291 -1.52 -11.15 18.53
C LEU A 291 -0.99 -12.17 19.56
N LYS A 292 -1.84 -13.15 19.95
CA LYS A 292 -1.38 -14.22 20.81
C LYS A 292 -0.31 -15.09 20.15
N VAL A 293 -0.45 -15.44 18.87
CA VAL A 293 0.58 -16.16 18.12
C VAL A 293 1.89 -15.36 18.11
N CYS A 294 1.82 -14.08 17.80
CA CYS A 294 3.01 -13.22 17.81
C CYS A 294 3.71 -13.22 19.19
N ALA A 295 2.93 -13.09 20.28
CA ALA A 295 3.48 -13.12 21.64
C ALA A 295 4.12 -14.47 22.00
N ASP A 296 3.48 -15.59 21.62
CA ASP A 296 3.96 -16.94 21.90
C ASP A 296 5.31 -17.25 21.18
N PHE A 297 5.59 -16.58 20.06
CA PHE A 297 6.80 -16.78 19.24
C PHE A 297 7.79 -15.61 19.27
N GLY A 298 7.53 -14.55 20.05
CA GLY A 298 8.42 -13.39 20.17
C GLY A 298 8.47 -12.50 18.93
N ILE A 299 7.40 -12.49 18.13
CA ILE A 299 7.29 -11.67 16.92
C ILE A 299 6.82 -10.28 17.32
N GLU A 300 7.58 -9.26 16.95
CA GLU A 300 7.35 -7.88 17.35
C GLU A 300 6.64 -7.07 16.25
N ARG A 301 5.76 -6.16 16.71
CA ARG A 301 5.17 -5.08 15.91
C ARG A 301 4.61 -5.51 14.53
N PRO A 302 3.72 -6.49 14.45
CA PRO A 302 3.05 -6.79 13.19
C PRO A 302 2.21 -5.57 12.77
N THR A 303 2.07 -5.35 11.47
CA THR A 303 1.13 -4.37 10.92
C THR A 303 -0.11 -5.10 10.41
N PHE A 304 -1.26 -4.77 10.96
CA PHE A 304 -2.53 -5.29 10.47
C PHE A 304 -2.99 -4.48 9.27
N GLN A 305 -3.29 -5.17 8.18
CA GLN A 305 -3.83 -4.59 6.96
C GLN A 305 -5.35 -4.69 6.97
N HIS A 306 -6.03 -3.64 6.52
CA HIS A 306 -7.49 -3.45 6.54
C HIS A 306 -8.07 -3.29 7.94
N VAL A 307 -7.86 -4.23 8.82
CA VAL A 307 -8.15 -4.17 10.27
C VAL A 307 -9.52 -3.55 10.61
N LEU A 308 -10.57 -3.92 9.83
CA LEU A 308 -11.84 -3.19 9.81
C LEU A 308 -12.64 -3.28 11.11
N GLU A 309 -12.41 -4.29 11.96
CA GLU A 309 -12.91 -4.37 13.33
C GLU A 309 -11.87 -3.98 14.39
N GLY A 310 -10.78 -3.35 13.99
CA GLY A 310 -9.70 -2.92 14.89
C GLY A 310 -10.20 -2.02 16.03
N TYR A 311 -11.23 -1.21 15.76
CA TYR A 311 -11.85 -0.36 16.78
C TYR A 311 -12.40 -1.13 17.98
N LYS A 312 -12.76 -2.41 17.82
CA LYS A 312 -13.26 -3.27 18.91
C LYS A 312 -12.15 -3.72 19.88
N VAL A 313 -10.90 -3.73 19.41
CA VAL A 313 -9.71 -4.25 20.11
C VAL A 313 -8.51 -3.30 20.00
N ALA A 314 -8.79 -2.00 19.91
CA ALA A 314 -7.78 -0.97 19.69
C ALA A 314 -6.74 -0.92 20.82
N ASN A 315 -7.16 -1.12 22.07
CA ASN A 315 -6.27 -1.13 23.22
C ASN A 315 -5.31 -2.32 23.21
N GLU A 316 -5.78 -3.48 22.78
CA GLU A 316 -4.96 -4.70 22.67
C GLU A 316 -3.94 -4.56 21.54
N ILE A 317 -4.33 -3.97 20.40
CA ILE A 317 -3.42 -3.65 19.29
C ILE A 317 -2.33 -2.69 19.78
N ALA A 318 -2.72 -1.61 20.47
CA ALA A 318 -1.79 -0.63 21.02
C ALA A 318 -0.84 -1.26 22.06
N ALA A 319 -1.37 -2.05 23.00
CA ALA A 319 -0.60 -2.71 24.04
C ALA A 319 0.45 -3.70 23.48
N ALA A 320 0.14 -4.34 22.36
CA ALA A 320 1.07 -5.22 21.64
C ALA A 320 2.12 -4.45 20.81
N GLY A 321 2.04 -3.11 20.72
CA GLY A 321 2.88 -2.30 19.86
C GLY A 321 2.64 -2.58 18.37
N ALA A 322 1.53 -3.25 18.01
CA ALA A 322 1.14 -3.51 16.64
C ALA A 322 0.65 -2.23 15.95
N MET A 323 0.77 -2.19 14.64
CA MET A 323 0.36 -1.06 13.81
C MET A 323 -0.85 -1.44 12.94
N ALA A 324 -1.52 -0.45 12.37
CA ALA A 324 -2.72 -0.63 11.58
C ALA A 324 -2.66 0.15 10.27
N SER A 325 -2.95 -0.50 9.15
CA SER A 325 -3.13 0.13 7.85
C SER A 325 -4.53 -0.19 7.36
N THR A 326 -5.42 0.80 7.27
CA THR A 326 -6.85 0.59 7.10
C THR A 326 -7.42 1.36 5.91
N PHE A 327 -8.68 1.10 5.60
CA PHE A 327 -9.48 1.92 4.69
C PHE A 327 -10.21 3.03 5.45
N SER A 328 -10.56 4.11 4.77
CA SER A 328 -11.33 5.20 5.36
C SER A 328 -12.82 4.86 5.49
N ASP A 329 -13.43 4.29 4.45
CA ASP A 329 -14.87 4.04 4.40
C ASP A 329 -15.28 2.84 3.53
N TRP A 330 -14.42 1.86 3.37
CA TRP A 330 -14.76 0.62 2.69
C TRP A 330 -15.50 -0.34 3.64
N TRP A 331 -16.81 -0.40 3.52
CA TRP A 331 -17.65 -1.30 4.30
C TRP A 331 -18.63 -2.06 3.40
N ALA A 332 -19.19 -3.14 3.93
CA ALA A 332 -20.30 -3.90 3.35
C ALA A 332 -20.06 -4.47 1.95
N TYR A 333 -18.82 -4.50 1.44
CA TYR A 333 -18.51 -5.14 0.14
C TYR A 333 -18.47 -6.67 0.22
N LYS A 334 -18.47 -7.24 1.41
CA LYS A 334 -18.69 -8.67 1.70
C LYS A 334 -19.19 -8.84 3.13
N TYR A 335 -19.82 -10.00 3.41
CA TYR A 335 -20.43 -10.24 4.72
C TYR A 335 -19.43 -10.17 5.89
N GLU A 336 -18.20 -10.63 5.70
CA GLU A 336 -17.16 -10.61 6.74
C GLU A 336 -16.84 -9.20 7.27
N VAL A 337 -17.10 -8.17 6.48
CA VAL A 337 -16.81 -6.77 6.83
C VAL A 337 -18.06 -5.96 7.20
N LYS A 338 -19.15 -6.62 7.52
CA LYS A 338 -20.44 -6.01 7.87
C LYS A 338 -20.38 -5.04 9.06
N ASP A 339 -19.42 -5.24 9.96
CA ASP A 339 -19.24 -4.44 11.17
C ASP A 339 -18.19 -3.34 10.99
N ALA A 340 -17.68 -3.11 9.77
CA ALA A 340 -16.78 -2.00 9.49
C ALA A 340 -17.47 -0.65 9.73
N ILE A 341 -16.74 0.30 10.31
CA ILE A 341 -17.24 1.64 10.62
C ILE A 341 -16.25 2.71 10.19
N PRO A 342 -16.70 3.91 9.80
CA PRO A 342 -15.82 4.98 9.34
C PRO A 342 -14.97 5.63 10.43
N TRP A 343 -15.30 5.44 11.71
CA TRP A 343 -14.53 5.93 12.88
C TRP A 343 -13.35 5.05 13.27
N ASN A 344 -13.10 3.96 12.55
CA ASN A 344 -12.04 3.01 12.89
C ASN A 344 -10.66 3.67 13.00
N VAL A 345 -10.32 4.57 12.05
CA VAL A 345 -9.05 5.31 12.05
C VAL A 345 -8.87 6.12 13.33
N GLU A 346 -9.91 6.90 13.71
CA GLU A 346 -9.89 7.75 14.91
C GLU A 346 -9.74 6.94 16.20
N ILE A 347 -10.53 5.86 16.33
CA ILE A 347 -10.53 5.03 17.54
C ILE A 347 -9.16 4.37 17.74
N LEU A 348 -8.57 3.82 16.67
CA LEU A 348 -7.22 3.26 16.70
C LEU A 348 -6.18 4.34 17.03
N HIS A 349 -6.25 5.51 16.39
CA HIS A 349 -5.34 6.63 16.66
C HIS A 349 -5.42 7.07 18.13
N LYS A 350 -6.63 7.27 18.66
CA LYS A 350 -6.84 7.66 20.08
C LYS A 350 -6.34 6.61 21.08
N ALA A 351 -6.35 5.34 20.71
CA ALA A 351 -5.76 4.27 21.52
C ALA A 351 -4.22 4.26 21.46
N GLY A 352 -3.60 5.09 20.62
CA GLY A 352 -2.13 5.18 20.47
C GLY A 352 -1.55 4.25 19.42
N VAL A 353 -2.39 3.63 18.57
CA VAL A 353 -1.93 2.82 17.44
C VAL A 353 -1.39 3.74 16.35
N ILE A 354 -0.25 3.39 15.75
CA ILE A 354 0.22 4.03 14.51
C ILE A 354 -0.67 3.55 13.37
N VAL A 355 -1.54 4.45 12.87
CA VAL A 355 -2.53 4.15 11.83
C VAL A 355 -2.13 4.80 10.52
N SER A 356 -2.14 4.03 9.43
CA SER A 356 -2.12 4.55 8.06
C SER A 356 -3.41 4.24 7.32
N ILE A 357 -3.63 4.97 6.21
CA ILE A 357 -4.64 4.66 5.21
C ILE A 357 -3.92 4.16 3.97
N ASN A 358 -4.40 3.05 3.43
CA ASN A 358 -3.85 2.42 2.22
C ASN A 358 -4.89 2.34 1.12
N SER A 359 -4.45 2.05 -0.10
CA SER A 359 -5.33 1.94 -1.25
C SER A 359 -5.87 0.53 -1.46
N ASP A 360 -5.02 -0.48 -1.41
CA ASP A 360 -5.31 -1.84 -1.90
C ASP A 360 -5.96 -1.81 -3.31
N SER A 361 -5.65 -0.78 -4.11
CA SER A 361 -6.33 -0.48 -5.38
C SER A 361 -5.53 0.44 -6.28
N ASP A 362 -5.37 0.05 -7.55
CA ASP A 362 -4.69 0.84 -8.60
C ASP A 362 -5.39 2.17 -8.90
N GLU A 363 -6.69 2.29 -8.59
CA GLU A 363 -7.47 3.51 -8.75
C GLU A 363 -7.43 4.41 -7.52
N MET A 364 -7.54 3.83 -6.33
CA MET A 364 -7.59 4.56 -5.07
C MET A 364 -6.24 5.19 -4.72
N ILE A 365 -5.14 4.56 -5.09
CA ILE A 365 -3.78 5.00 -4.79
C ILE A 365 -3.51 6.45 -5.19
N ARG A 366 -4.09 6.92 -6.26
CA ARG A 366 -3.95 8.31 -6.76
C ARG A 366 -4.75 9.34 -5.95
N ARG A 367 -5.49 8.93 -4.91
CA ARG A 367 -6.39 9.79 -4.13
C ARG A 367 -6.25 9.59 -2.62
N LEU A 368 -5.12 9.06 -2.16
CA LEU A 368 -4.92 8.79 -0.73
C LEU A 368 -5.01 10.04 0.14
N ASN A 369 -4.70 11.21 -0.40
CA ASN A 369 -4.94 12.48 0.29
C ASN A 369 -6.43 12.72 0.59
N THR A 370 -7.34 12.36 -0.33
CA THR A 370 -8.79 12.49 -0.10
C THR A 370 -9.32 11.37 0.79
N GLU A 371 -8.71 10.19 0.75
CA GLU A 371 -9.00 9.11 1.71
C GLU A 371 -8.59 9.52 3.13
N ALA A 372 -7.43 10.14 3.28
CA ALA A 372 -6.98 10.71 4.56
C ALA A 372 -7.94 11.81 5.08
N ALA A 373 -8.47 12.65 4.19
CA ALA A 373 -9.43 13.69 4.54
C ALA A 373 -10.73 13.13 5.16
N LYS A 374 -11.13 11.92 4.80
CA LYS A 374 -12.32 11.26 5.37
C LYS A 374 -12.14 10.95 6.87
N ALA A 375 -10.91 10.73 7.34
CA ALA A 375 -10.63 10.56 8.76
C ALA A 375 -10.93 11.83 9.58
N MET A 376 -10.79 13.02 8.98
CA MET A 376 -11.27 14.27 9.58
C MET A 376 -12.80 14.34 9.58
N LEU A 377 -13.41 14.02 8.44
CA LEU A 377 -14.87 14.13 8.26
C LEU A 377 -15.64 13.23 9.22
N TYR A 378 -15.22 11.97 9.32
CA TYR A 378 -15.92 10.97 10.14
C TYR A 378 -15.42 10.97 11.60
N GLY A 379 -14.10 10.96 11.79
CA GLY A 379 -13.49 10.77 13.10
C GLY A 379 -13.10 12.06 13.82
N GLY A 380 -13.10 13.20 13.14
CA GLY A 380 -12.68 14.48 13.73
C GLY A 380 -11.19 14.55 14.03
N LEU A 381 -10.35 13.82 13.29
CA LEU A 381 -8.91 13.99 13.38
C LEU A 381 -8.50 15.41 12.98
N SER A 382 -7.39 15.88 13.54
CA SER A 382 -6.74 17.09 13.04
C SER A 382 -6.29 16.88 11.59
N TYR A 383 -6.03 17.96 10.86
CA TYR A 383 -5.51 17.81 9.49
C TYR A 383 -4.08 17.24 9.51
N GLU A 384 -3.30 17.53 10.55
CA GLU A 384 -1.96 16.95 10.72
C GLU A 384 -2.03 15.44 10.91
N ASP A 385 -2.90 14.96 11.80
CA ASP A 385 -3.07 13.53 12.05
C ASP A 385 -3.63 12.81 10.82
N ALA A 386 -4.55 13.46 10.09
CA ALA A 386 -5.07 12.91 8.84
C ALA A 386 -3.98 12.81 7.77
N MET A 387 -3.17 13.85 7.54
CA MET A 387 -2.03 13.78 6.62
C MET A 387 -1.00 12.75 7.05
N ALA A 388 -0.76 12.62 8.35
CA ALA A 388 0.17 11.63 8.89
C ALA A 388 -0.21 10.20 8.50
N THR A 389 -1.51 9.89 8.28
CA THR A 389 -1.97 8.56 7.89
C THR A 389 -1.48 8.10 6.52
N CYS A 390 -1.17 9.01 5.62
CA CYS A 390 -0.64 8.69 4.28
C CYS A 390 0.80 9.19 4.05
N THR A 391 1.49 9.60 5.12
CA THR A 391 2.88 10.09 5.06
C THR A 391 3.73 9.46 6.15
N ILE A 392 3.94 10.15 7.27
CA ILE A 392 4.87 9.73 8.33
C ILE A 392 4.43 8.43 9.03
N ASN A 393 3.14 8.14 9.16
CA ASN A 393 2.69 6.89 9.77
C ASN A 393 2.95 5.69 8.83
N SER A 394 2.68 5.85 7.52
CA SER A 394 3.07 4.87 6.51
C SER A 394 4.59 4.65 6.52
N ALA A 395 5.39 5.73 6.56
CA ALA A 395 6.85 5.63 6.66
C ALA A 395 7.31 4.87 7.93
N LYS A 396 6.66 5.09 9.08
CA LYS A 396 6.94 4.35 10.32
C LYS A 396 6.64 2.86 10.19
N GLN A 397 5.54 2.50 9.53
CA GLN A 397 5.16 1.10 9.27
C GLN A 397 6.17 0.40 8.35
N LEU A 398 6.69 1.12 7.36
CA LEU A 398 7.71 0.63 6.43
C LEU A 398 9.14 0.77 6.97
N ARG A 399 9.32 1.32 8.17
CA ARG A 399 10.62 1.62 8.82
C ARG A 399 11.52 2.53 7.98
N LEU A 400 10.90 3.51 7.31
CA LEU A 400 11.54 4.52 6.45
C LEU A 400 11.42 5.93 7.04
N ALA A 401 10.93 6.08 8.28
CA ALA A 401 10.66 7.38 8.88
C ALA A 401 11.92 8.22 9.16
N ASP A 402 13.09 7.61 9.14
CA ASP A 402 14.40 8.28 9.22
C ASP A 402 14.75 9.04 7.93
N ARG A 403 14.18 8.70 6.80
CA ARG A 403 14.49 9.25 5.47
C ARG A 403 13.30 9.76 4.67
N LEU A 404 12.04 9.36 5.01
CA LEU A 404 10.81 9.69 4.29
C LEU A 404 9.68 10.06 5.25
N GLY A 405 8.57 10.56 4.72
CA GLY A 405 7.32 10.80 5.44
C GLY A 405 7.23 12.12 6.19
N SER A 406 8.30 12.92 6.22
CA SER A 406 8.31 14.29 6.75
C SER A 406 9.27 15.19 5.96
N ILE A 407 9.06 16.51 6.01
CA ILE A 407 9.93 17.51 5.39
C ILE A 407 10.94 17.98 6.44
N GLU A 408 12.10 17.35 6.46
CA GLU A 408 13.20 17.64 7.39
C GLU A 408 14.54 17.67 6.65
N VAL A 409 15.44 18.56 7.07
CA VAL A 409 16.79 18.64 6.49
C VAL A 409 17.51 17.30 6.65
N GLY A 410 18.08 16.80 5.56
CA GLY A 410 18.77 15.51 5.47
C GLY A 410 17.91 14.37 4.93
N LYS A 411 16.58 14.45 4.98
CA LYS A 411 15.68 13.45 4.39
C LYS A 411 15.62 13.58 2.87
N TYR A 412 15.11 12.55 2.22
CA TYR A 412 14.88 12.58 0.78
C TYR A 412 13.81 13.60 0.40
N ALA A 413 14.01 14.26 -0.72
CA ALA A 413 13.06 15.19 -1.31
C ALA A 413 11.99 14.43 -2.10
N SER A 414 11.23 13.57 -1.40
CA SER A 414 10.03 12.95 -1.90
C SER A 414 8.84 13.78 -1.42
N LEU A 415 8.22 14.52 -2.34
CA LEU A 415 7.30 15.62 -2.05
C LEU A 415 6.07 15.55 -2.96
N SER A 416 4.92 15.93 -2.42
CA SER A 416 3.69 16.16 -3.18
C SER A 416 3.30 17.62 -3.07
N VAL A 417 3.12 18.29 -4.22
CA VAL A 417 2.81 19.72 -4.32
C VAL A 417 1.39 19.87 -4.87
N PHE A 418 0.57 20.62 -4.17
CA PHE A 418 -0.84 20.84 -4.51
C PHE A 418 -1.14 22.32 -4.71
N ASP A 419 -2.10 22.62 -5.60
CA ASP A 419 -2.59 23.98 -5.86
C ASP A 419 -3.49 24.54 -4.74
N LYS A 420 -3.94 23.68 -3.82
CA LYS A 420 -4.79 24.01 -2.65
C LYS A 420 -4.40 23.13 -1.48
N HIS A 421 -5.07 23.32 -0.33
CA HIS A 421 -4.87 22.45 0.83
C HIS A 421 -4.98 20.97 0.45
N PRO A 422 -3.99 20.12 0.70
CA PRO A 422 -3.90 18.76 0.15
C PRO A 422 -5.11 17.87 0.47
N LEU A 423 -5.75 18.06 1.62
CA LEU A 423 -6.94 17.30 2.02
C LEU A 423 -8.26 17.85 1.43
N SER A 424 -8.21 18.86 0.56
CA SER A 424 -9.39 19.37 -0.15
C SER A 424 -9.70 18.49 -1.36
N ASN A 425 -10.97 18.12 -1.56
CA ASN A 425 -11.43 17.44 -2.78
C ASN A 425 -11.23 18.26 -4.06
N TYR A 426 -10.95 19.56 -3.94
CA TYR A 426 -10.67 20.47 -5.04
C TYR A 426 -9.18 20.67 -5.29
N ALA A 427 -8.32 20.07 -4.46
CA ALA A 427 -6.88 20.15 -4.65
C ALA A 427 -6.44 19.28 -5.82
N ARG A 428 -5.51 19.81 -6.62
CA ARG A 428 -4.83 19.05 -7.67
C ARG A 428 -3.36 18.94 -7.31
N CYS A 429 -2.82 17.74 -7.41
CA CYS A 429 -1.38 17.58 -7.38
C CYS A 429 -0.80 18.19 -8.67
N VAL A 430 0.03 19.19 -8.52
CA VAL A 430 0.63 19.94 -9.63
C VAL A 430 2.07 19.52 -9.89
N LEU A 431 2.68 18.84 -8.90
CA LEU A 431 4.04 18.35 -8.99
C LEU A 431 4.27 17.24 -7.98
N THR A 432 4.95 16.20 -8.40
CA THR A 432 5.40 15.10 -7.53
C THR A 432 6.91 14.94 -7.70
N LEU A 433 7.62 14.85 -6.58
CA LEU A 433 9.04 14.54 -6.56
C LEU A 433 9.27 13.20 -5.85
N SER A 434 10.07 12.33 -6.44
CA SER A 434 10.61 11.14 -5.79
C SER A 434 12.12 11.27 -5.73
N GLN A 435 12.68 11.34 -4.53
CA GLN A 435 14.11 11.63 -4.27
C GLN A 435 14.67 12.79 -5.13
N GLY A 436 13.87 13.85 -5.26
CA GLY A 436 14.23 15.03 -6.07
C GLY A 436 14.04 14.87 -7.57
N ASN A 437 13.73 13.69 -8.07
CA ASN A 437 13.32 13.49 -9.45
C ASN A 437 11.87 13.94 -9.63
N ILE A 438 11.61 14.71 -10.65
CA ILE A 438 10.28 15.18 -10.99
C ILE A 438 9.60 14.09 -11.81
N LEU A 439 8.40 13.70 -11.39
CA LEU A 439 7.59 12.66 -12.01
C LEU A 439 6.51 13.24 -12.90
#